data_ec8efbc2a42f80a4cbc2eae0a48e1b0c
#
_entry.id   ec8efbc2a42f80a4cbc2eae0a48e1b0c
#
_cell.length_a   1.000
_cell.length_b   1.000
_cell.length_c   1.000
_cell.angle_alpha   90.00
_cell.angle_beta   90.00
_cell.angle_gamma   90.00
#
_symmetry.space_group_name_H-M   'P 1'
#
loop_
_entity.id
_entity.type
_entity.pdbx_description
1 polymer ?
#
loop_
_entity_poly.entity_id
_entity_poly.type
_entity_poly.pdbx_seq_one_letter_code
_entity_poly.pdbx_strand_id
1 'polypeptide(L)'
;MRWDLDAIAADPSGGWLLFEGAAAGSADFLAPLAAQASGTLVLWECLDRVVTAEYTADHFCDLIDNIEKRLAMVFHRLLETPEEGEPALTLFLNDHPVKPWDPFLCGHPAKPWHSPSAKKMTPAGMVAVECHVLPHRDAFSEPEYEAAGGPEGWTAQQGFYVYRNGRLLVAGGWLGLGKGKAWHREESQRLARIRLDIPNTADMDWKIDI
;
A
#
# COMPACT_ATOMS: atom_id res chain seq x y z
N MET A 1 4.03 -5.25 -27.27
CA MET A 1 4.73 -6.54 -27.11
C MET A 1 3.92 -7.41 -26.17
N ARG A 2 3.76 -8.70 -26.45
CA ARG A 2 3.04 -9.65 -25.59
C ARG A 2 3.74 -10.99 -25.57
N TRP A 3 3.59 -11.69 -24.46
CA TRP A 3 3.88 -13.12 -24.39
C TRP A 3 2.56 -13.90 -24.36
N ASP A 4 2.55 -15.03 -25.03
CA ASP A 4 1.42 -15.93 -25.10
C ASP A 4 1.91 -17.30 -24.62
N LEU A 5 1.40 -17.72 -23.46
CA LEU A 5 1.86 -18.93 -22.81
C LEU A 5 1.52 -20.20 -23.60
N ASP A 6 0.40 -20.21 -24.31
CA ASP A 6 -0.01 -21.34 -25.14
C ASP A 6 0.92 -21.48 -26.36
N ALA A 7 1.29 -20.34 -26.97
CA ALA A 7 2.24 -20.31 -28.06
C ALA A 7 3.64 -20.74 -27.61
N ILE A 8 4.08 -20.29 -26.42
CA ILE A 8 5.36 -20.71 -25.83
C ILE A 8 5.35 -22.21 -25.53
N ALA A 9 4.26 -22.73 -24.96
CA ALA A 9 4.13 -24.14 -24.66
C ALA A 9 4.07 -25.04 -25.92
N ALA A 10 3.55 -24.50 -27.01
CA ALA A 10 3.47 -25.19 -28.31
C ALA A 10 4.76 -25.14 -29.13
N ASP A 11 5.74 -24.29 -28.77
CA ASP A 11 7.00 -24.15 -29.49
C ASP A 11 7.96 -25.30 -29.13
N PRO A 12 8.26 -26.22 -30.07
CA PRO A 12 9.16 -27.34 -29.82
C PRO A 12 10.62 -26.89 -29.58
N SER A 13 10.97 -25.66 -29.92
CA SER A 13 12.33 -25.12 -29.68
C SER A 13 12.53 -24.67 -28.23
N GLY A 14 11.46 -24.55 -27.42
CA GLY A 14 11.50 -24.06 -26.05
C GLY A 14 11.88 -22.57 -25.96
N GLY A 15 11.75 -21.82 -27.05
CA GLY A 15 12.09 -20.42 -27.12
C GLY A 15 11.01 -19.53 -26.48
N TRP A 16 11.43 -18.41 -25.93
CA TRP A 16 10.52 -17.36 -25.47
C TRP A 16 10.10 -16.49 -26.67
N LEU A 17 8.91 -16.76 -27.20
CA LEU A 17 8.36 -16.00 -28.32
C LEU A 17 7.75 -14.69 -27.82
N LEU A 18 8.24 -13.57 -28.34
CA LEU A 18 7.70 -12.23 -28.07
C LEU A 18 6.94 -11.76 -29.32
N PHE A 19 5.65 -11.61 -29.18
CA PHE A 19 4.80 -11.10 -30.26
C PHE A 19 4.77 -9.57 -30.26
N GLU A 20 4.79 -8.96 -31.42
CA GLU A 20 4.54 -7.54 -31.60
C GLU A 20 3.05 -7.25 -31.79
N GLY A 21 2.62 -6.08 -31.29
CA GLY A 21 1.24 -5.64 -31.40
C GLY A 21 0.35 -6.09 -30.23
N ALA A 22 -0.90 -5.68 -30.31
CA ALA A 22 -1.94 -5.99 -29.33
C ALA A 22 -2.49 -7.40 -29.54
N ALA A 23 -2.95 -8.05 -28.47
CA ALA A 23 -3.73 -9.28 -28.59
C ALA A 23 -5.06 -9.00 -29.31
N ALA A 24 -5.61 -10.02 -29.96
CA ALA A 24 -6.94 -9.92 -30.54
C ALA A 24 -7.97 -9.50 -29.47
N GLY A 25 -8.80 -8.49 -29.78
CA GLY A 25 -9.81 -7.95 -28.88
C GLY A 25 -9.30 -6.94 -27.83
N SER A 26 -7.99 -6.70 -27.71
CA SER A 26 -7.47 -5.72 -26.74
C SER A 26 -7.28 -4.30 -27.28
N ALA A 27 -7.54 -4.08 -28.57
CA ALA A 27 -7.29 -2.79 -29.21
C ALA A 27 -8.09 -1.64 -28.58
N ASP A 28 -9.35 -1.88 -28.22
CA ASP A 28 -10.23 -0.86 -27.61
C ASP A 28 -9.74 -0.47 -26.21
N PHE A 29 -9.21 -1.42 -25.44
CA PHE A 29 -8.62 -1.15 -24.12
C PHE A 29 -7.31 -0.38 -24.22
N LEU A 30 -6.58 -0.50 -25.33
CA LEU A 30 -5.32 0.23 -25.56
C LEU A 30 -5.54 1.64 -26.11
N ALA A 31 -6.73 1.95 -26.62
CA ALA A 31 -7.04 3.25 -27.22
C ALA A 31 -6.73 4.44 -26.29
N PRO A 32 -7.04 4.40 -24.97
CA PRO A 32 -6.70 5.50 -24.06
C PRO A 32 -5.19 5.77 -23.95
N LEU A 33 -4.34 4.74 -24.09
CA LEU A 33 -2.88 4.90 -24.05
C LEU A 33 -2.32 5.58 -25.30
N ALA A 34 -3.00 5.46 -26.45
CA ALA A 34 -2.54 6.07 -27.69
C ALA A 34 -2.52 7.61 -27.63
N ALA A 35 -3.31 8.21 -26.74
CA ALA A 35 -3.37 9.64 -26.49
C ALA A 35 -2.34 10.13 -25.47
N GLN A 36 -1.62 9.23 -24.81
CA GLN A 36 -0.65 9.54 -23.76
C GLN A 36 0.78 9.54 -24.31
N ALA A 37 1.64 10.40 -23.78
CA ALA A 37 3.07 10.41 -24.14
C ALA A 37 3.79 9.14 -23.62
N SER A 38 3.32 8.59 -22.51
CA SER A 38 3.78 7.33 -21.91
C SER A 38 2.69 6.75 -21.03
N GLY A 39 2.72 5.44 -20.82
CA GLY A 39 1.75 4.78 -19.95
C GLY A 39 1.88 3.27 -19.99
N THR A 40 1.26 2.61 -19.01
CA THR A 40 1.15 1.15 -18.94
C THR A 40 -0.30 0.79 -18.67
N LEU A 41 -0.84 -0.14 -19.43
CA LEU A 41 -2.14 -0.76 -19.19
C LEU A 41 -1.92 -2.19 -18.71
N VAL A 42 -2.58 -2.54 -17.61
CA VAL A 42 -2.66 -3.92 -17.11
C VAL A 42 -4.13 -4.34 -17.16
N LEU A 43 -4.45 -5.31 -17.98
CA LEU A 43 -5.80 -5.87 -18.10
C LEU A 43 -5.82 -7.25 -17.43
N TRP A 44 -6.70 -7.44 -16.46
CA TRP A 44 -6.97 -8.73 -15.85
C TRP A 44 -8.35 -9.21 -16.27
N GLU A 45 -8.38 -10.40 -16.84
CA GLU A 45 -9.59 -11.06 -17.30
C GLU A 45 -9.72 -12.42 -16.61
N CYS A 46 -10.91 -13.01 -16.63
CA CYS A 46 -11.17 -14.35 -16.09
C CYS A 46 -10.72 -14.48 -14.61
N LEU A 47 -11.21 -13.56 -13.77
CA LEU A 47 -10.84 -13.47 -12.35
C LEU A 47 -11.42 -14.64 -11.50
N ASP A 48 -11.16 -15.87 -11.91
CA ASP A 48 -11.72 -17.12 -11.38
C ASP A 48 -11.39 -17.36 -9.89
N ARG A 49 -10.29 -16.76 -9.40
CA ARG A 49 -9.90 -16.82 -7.98
C ARG A 49 -10.57 -15.75 -7.12
N VAL A 50 -11.12 -14.72 -7.73
CA VAL A 50 -11.79 -13.60 -7.04
C VAL A 50 -13.29 -13.72 -7.22
N VAL A 51 -13.73 -13.93 -8.46
CA VAL A 51 -15.14 -14.03 -8.83
C VAL A 51 -15.52 -15.52 -8.90
N THR A 52 -16.02 -16.05 -7.80
CA THR A 52 -16.53 -17.43 -7.70
C THR A 52 -18.02 -17.49 -8.05
N ALA A 53 -18.60 -18.70 -8.14
CA ALA A 53 -20.01 -18.88 -8.48
C ALA A 53 -20.98 -18.20 -7.50
N GLU A 54 -20.57 -17.97 -6.25
CA GLU A 54 -21.35 -17.32 -5.20
C GLU A 54 -21.06 -15.81 -5.09
N TYR A 55 -20.22 -15.26 -5.96
CA TYR A 55 -19.80 -13.87 -5.90
C TYR A 55 -20.91 -12.93 -6.41
N THR A 56 -21.34 -12.00 -5.57
CA THR A 56 -22.43 -11.05 -5.85
C THR A 56 -21.88 -9.67 -6.17
N ALA A 57 -22.75 -8.77 -6.66
CA ALA A 57 -22.41 -7.36 -6.86
C ALA A 57 -22.02 -6.68 -5.54
N ASP A 58 -22.66 -7.05 -4.42
CA ASP A 58 -22.33 -6.49 -3.10
C ASP A 58 -20.91 -6.89 -2.68
N HIS A 59 -20.52 -8.16 -2.87
CA HIS A 59 -19.15 -8.60 -2.63
C HIS A 59 -18.14 -7.82 -3.47
N PHE A 60 -18.52 -7.45 -4.70
CA PHE A 60 -17.64 -6.65 -5.54
C PHE A 60 -17.52 -5.21 -5.03
N CYS A 61 -18.61 -4.60 -4.57
CA CYS A 61 -18.57 -3.28 -3.94
C CYS A 61 -17.70 -3.28 -2.68
N ASP A 62 -17.87 -4.27 -1.81
CA ASP A 62 -17.05 -4.43 -0.60
C ASP A 62 -15.56 -4.60 -0.95
N LEU A 63 -15.25 -5.33 -2.03
CA LEU A 63 -13.88 -5.48 -2.52
C LEU A 63 -13.29 -4.13 -2.97
N ILE A 64 -14.06 -3.33 -3.72
CA ILE A 64 -13.64 -2.01 -4.18
C ILE A 64 -13.37 -1.08 -2.99
N ASP A 65 -14.26 -1.04 -2.00
CA ASP A 65 -14.08 -0.25 -0.77
C ASP A 65 -12.82 -0.66 0.01
N ASN A 66 -12.56 -1.96 0.08
CA ASN A 66 -11.35 -2.48 0.72
C ASN A 66 -10.08 -2.14 -0.05
N ILE A 67 -10.14 -2.18 -1.39
CA ILE A 67 -9.03 -1.75 -2.26
C ILE A 67 -8.76 -0.27 -2.05
N GLU A 68 -9.79 0.59 -2.03
CA GLU A 68 -9.64 2.03 -1.80
C GLU A 68 -8.94 2.31 -0.47
N LYS A 69 -9.43 1.73 0.63
CA LYS A 69 -8.82 1.87 1.96
C LYS A 69 -7.36 1.41 1.99
N ARG A 70 -7.07 0.31 1.29
CA ARG A 70 -5.71 -0.22 1.21
C ARG A 70 -4.79 0.68 0.39
N LEU A 71 -5.24 1.18 -0.75
CA LEU A 71 -4.48 2.12 -1.58
C LEU A 71 -4.23 3.44 -0.83
N ALA A 72 -5.28 3.97 -0.17
CA ALA A 72 -5.21 5.16 0.67
C ALA A 72 -4.13 5.05 1.75
N MET A 73 -4.00 3.88 2.39
CA MET A 73 -3.00 3.61 3.42
C MET A 73 -1.61 3.36 2.83
N VAL A 74 -1.49 2.49 1.82
CA VAL A 74 -0.19 2.05 1.29
C VAL A 74 0.55 3.20 0.61
N PHE A 75 -0.17 4.08 -0.07
CA PHE A 75 0.40 5.16 -0.86
C PHE A 75 0.19 6.54 -0.22
N HIS A 76 -0.26 6.65 1.03
CA HIS A 76 -0.65 7.92 1.64
C HIS A 76 0.43 8.99 1.50
N ARG A 77 1.71 8.67 1.74
CA ARG A 77 2.83 9.62 1.64
C ARG A 77 3.10 10.10 0.20
N LEU A 78 2.75 9.29 -0.80
CA LEU A 78 2.89 9.65 -2.22
C LEU A 78 1.65 10.37 -2.75
N LEU A 79 0.50 10.23 -2.06
CA LEU A 79 -0.76 10.91 -2.37
C LEU A 79 -0.91 12.25 -1.65
N GLU A 80 -0.18 12.43 -0.55
CA GLU A 80 -0.08 13.73 0.14
C GLU A 80 0.53 14.77 -0.80
N THR A 81 0.21 16.05 -0.56
CA THR A 81 0.76 17.13 -1.37
C THR A 81 2.29 17.05 -1.31
N PRO A 82 2.97 16.83 -2.45
CA PRO A 82 4.41 16.71 -2.45
C PRO A 82 5.06 18.03 -2.03
N GLU A 83 6.26 17.96 -1.48
CA GLU A 83 7.10 19.13 -1.30
C GLU A 83 7.38 19.77 -2.67
N GLU A 84 7.67 21.08 -2.68
CA GLU A 84 7.85 21.84 -3.91
C GLU A 84 8.95 21.21 -4.79
N GLY A 85 8.55 20.72 -5.98
CA GLY A 85 9.44 20.08 -6.95
C GLY A 85 9.41 18.55 -6.98
N GLU A 86 8.67 17.89 -6.10
CA GLU A 86 8.48 16.43 -6.15
C GLU A 86 7.28 16.04 -7.04
N PRO A 87 7.35 14.89 -7.74
CA PRO A 87 6.23 14.42 -8.55
C PRO A 87 5.06 13.98 -7.66
N ALA A 88 3.89 14.55 -7.90
CA ALA A 88 2.66 14.14 -7.25
C ALA A 88 2.14 12.83 -7.84
N LEU A 89 1.80 11.86 -7.00
CA LEU A 89 1.02 10.69 -7.41
C LEU A 89 -0.46 10.99 -7.19
N THR A 90 -1.27 10.75 -8.20
CA THR A 90 -2.74 10.74 -8.06
C THR A 90 -3.25 9.36 -8.44
N LEU A 91 -3.99 8.73 -7.54
CA LEU A 91 -4.67 7.47 -7.79
C LEU A 91 -6.16 7.71 -7.97
N PHE A 92 -6.74 7.08 -8.97
CA PHE A 92 -8.18 7.06 -9.19
C PHE A 92 -8.68 5.63 -9.12
N LEU A 93 -9.80 5.43 -8.47
CA LEU A 93 -10.55 4.19 -8.46
C LEU A 93 -11.94 4.47 -9.02
N ASN A 94 -12.27 3.90 -10.19
CA ASN A 94 -13.52 4.21 -10.94
C ASN A 94 -13.75 5.73 -11.07
N ASP A 95 -12.75 6.47 -11.54
CA ASP A 95 -12.77 7.93 -11.74
C ASP A 95 -12.86 8.77 -10.43
N HIS A 96 -12.89 8.14 -9.26
CA HIS A 96 -12.85 8.83 -7.98
C HIS A 96 -11.41 8.90 -7.45
N PRO A 97 -10.92 10.09 -7.06
CA PRO A 97 -9.58 10.22 -6.52
C PRO A 97 -9.49 9.59 -5.12
N VAL A 98 -8.53 8.71 -4.94
CA VAL A 98 -8.21 8.09 -3.65
C VAL A 98 -7.56 9.14 -2.75
N LYS A 99 -8.14 9.36 -1.56
CA LYS A 99 -7.61 10.28 -0.55
C LYS A 99 -6.62 9.57 0.36
N PRO A 100 -5.47 10.20 0.70
CA PRO A 100 -4.51 9.60 1.61
C PRO A 100 -5.10 9.37 3.00
N TRP A 101 -4.75 8.26 3.62
CA TRP A 101 -5.03 7.97 5.03
C TRP A 101 -3.73 7.91 5.81
N ASP A 102 -3.42 8.95 6.59
CA ASP A 102 -2.20 9.03 7.40
C ASP A 102 -2.36 8.25 8.72
N PRO A 103 -1.62 7.14 8.91
CA PRO A 103 -1.68 6.33 10.13
C PRO A 103 -1.16 7.07 11.38
N PHE A 104 -0.47 8.19 11.21
CA PHE A 104 0.13 8.96 12.29
C PHE A 104 -0.71 10.17 12.69
N LEU A 105 -1.74 10.52 11.90
CA LEU A 105 -2.59 11.68 12.11
C LEU A 105 -1.82 13.00 12.24
N CYS A 106 -0.73 13.17 11.48
CA CYS A 106 0.17 14.33 11.59
C CYS A 106 -0.54 15.67 11.42
N GLY A 107 -1.57 15.72 10.57
CA GLY A 107 -2.41 16.91 10.35
C GLY A 107 -3.56 17.10 11.35
N HIS A 108 -3.74 16.21 12.34
CA HIS A 108 -4.89 16.27 13.23
C HIS A 108 -4.76 17.44 14.25
N PRO A 109 -5.85 18.20 14.52
CA PRO A 109 -5.82 19.35 15.43
C PRO A 109 -5.37 19.03 16.86
N ALA A 110 -5.60 17.79 17.34
CA ALA A 110 -5.16 17.34 18.66
C ALA A 110 -3.64 17.09 18.75
N LYS A 111 -2.91 17.26 17.65
CA LYS A 111 -1.43 17.17 17.58
C LYS A 111 -0.89 15.90 18.25
N PRO A 112 -0.87 14.75 17.58
CA PRO A 112 -0.26 13.54 18.09
C PRO A 112 1.16 13.81 18.60
N TRP A 113 1.54 13.15 19.69
CA TRP A 113 2.91 13.22 20.14
C TRP A 113 3.82 12.40 19.24
N HIS A 114 4.99 12.91 18.91
CA HIS A 114 6.02 12.16 18.21
C HIS A 114 7.40 12.42 18.80
N SER A 115 8.26 11.41 18.71
CA SER A 115 9.67 11.52 19.11
C SER A 115 10.48 12.27 18.04
N PRO A 116 11.67 12.79 18.38
CA PRO A 116 12.65 13.11 17.35
C PRO A 116 12.96 11.89 16.48
N SER A 117 13.23 12.12 15.20
CA SER A 117 13.63 11.06 14.29
C SER A 117 15.05 10.57 14.61
N ALA A 118 15.17 9.32 15.03
CA ALA A 118 16.46 8.66 15.25
C ALA A 118 16.94 8.05 13.91
N LYS A 119 18.14 8.43 13.48
CA LYS A 119 18.75 7.96 12.23
C LYS A 119 19.98 7.11 12.53
N LYS A 120 20.10 5.97 11.86
CA LYS A 120 21.25 5.07 11.99
C LYS A 120 21.73 4.62 10.61
N MET A 121 23.03 4.79 10.36
CA MET A 121 23.67 4.19 9.19
C MET A 121 23.84 2.69 9.42
N THR A 122 23.41 1.89 8.47
CA THR A 122 23.60 0.44 8.42
C THR A 122 24.40 0.08 7.16
N PRO A 123 24.90 -1.16 7.00
CA PRO A 123 25.53 -1.60 5.74
C PRO A 123 24.60 -1.43 4.52
N ALA A 124 23.28 -1.58 4.73
CA ALA A 124 22.26 -1.39 3.69
C ALA A 124 21.90 0.08 3.43
N GLY A 125 22.42 1.03 4.22
CA GLY A 125 22.13 2.47 4.11
C GLY A 125 21.48 3.07 5.34
N MET A 126 20.94 4.28 5.21
CA MET A 126 20.34 5.03 6.32
C MET A 126 18.96 4.48 6.67
N VAL A 127 18.78 4.12 7.93
CA VAL A 127 17.48 3.75 8.52
C VAL A 127 17.03 4.85 9.46
N ALA A 128 15.77 5.27 9.39
CA ALA A 128 15.19 6.26 10.28
C ALA A 128 14.00 5.66 11.04
N VAL A 129 13.93 5.96 12.35
CA VAL A 129 12.85 5.51 13.23
C VAL A 129 12.25 6.70 13.96
N GLU A 130 10.93 6.74 14.02
CA GLU A 130 10.19 7.75 14.76
C GLU A 130 8.98 7.10 15.45
N CYS A 131 8.80 7.39 16.73
CA CYS A 131 7.68 6.88 17.52
C CYS A 131 6.57 7.92 17.61
N HIS A 132 5.32 7.48 17.48
CA HIS A 132 4.14 8.33 17.60
C HIS A 132 3.19 7.75 18.64
N VAL A 133 2.52 8.64 19.37
CA VAL A 133 1.38 8.29 20.24
C VAL A 133 0.21 9.12 19.77
N LEU A 134 -0.82 8.42 19.28
CA LEU A 134 -2.02 9.05 18.75
C LEU A 134 -2.86 9.66 19.88
N PRO A 135 -3.72 10.67 19.58
CA PRO A 135 -4.59 11.27 20.56
C PRO A 135 -5.56 10.27 21.18
N HIS A 136 -5.95 10.52 22.42
CA HIS A 136 -6.99 9.74 23.10
C HIS A 136 -8.35 9.93 22.40
N ARG A 137 -9.25 8.96 22.55
CA ARG A 137 -10.60 8.99 21.98
C ARG A 137 -11.36 10.30 22.21
N ASP A 138 -11.20 10.91 23.37
CA ASP A 138 -11.89 12.16 23.74
C ASP A 138 -11.54 13.35 22.84
N ALA A 139 -10.48 13.22 22.04
CA ALA A 139 -10.05 14.25 21.08
C ALA A 139 -10.76 14.15 19.72
N PHE A 140 -11.68 13.20 19.55
CA PHE A 140 -12.36 12.92 18.30
C PHE A 140 -13.88 12.97 18.48
N SER A 141 -14.60 13.40 17.46
CA SER A 141 -15.99 13.01 17.27
C SER A 141 -16.09 11.52 16.88
N GLU A 142 -17.27 10.91 17.03
CA GLU A 142 -17.43 9.48 16.70
C GLU A 142 -17.05 9.15 15.25
N PRO A 143 -17.49 9.89 14.21
CA PRO A 143 -17.08 9.61 12.83
C PRO A 143 -15.57 9.79 12.60
N GLU A 144 -14.94 10.79 13.23
CA GLU A 144 -13.50 11.00 13.14
C GLU A 144 -12.72 9.85 13.78
N TYR A 145 -13.21 9.36 14.93
CA TYR A 145 -12.58 8.22 15.62
C TYR A 145 -12.63 6.95 14.79
N GLU A 146 -13.77 6.66 14.17
CA GLU A 146 -13.92 5.51 13.27
C GLU A 146 -12.99 5.64 12.06
N ALA A 147 -12.97 6.79 11.40
CA ALA A 147 -12.09 7.05 10.26
C ALA A 147 -10.59 6.96 10.61
N ALA A 148 -10.21 7.48 11.78
CA ALA A 148 -8.84 7.46 12.27
C ALA A 148 -8.36 6.05 12.66
N GLY A 149 -9.29 5.14 12.97
CA GLY A 149 -9.00 3.73 13.22
C GLY A 149 -8.41 3.01 12.01
N GLY A 150 -8.72 3.49 10.80
CA GLY A 150 -8.23 2.94 9.54
C GLY A 150 -8.72 1.53 9.21
N PRO A 151 -8.14 0.89 8.20
CA PRO A 151 -8.47 -0.49 7.85
C PRO A 151 -8.33 -1.42 9.05
N GLU A 152 -9.35 -2.26 9.30
CA GLU A 152 -9.39 -3.23 10.39
C GLU A 152 -9.41 -2.62 11.83
N GLY A 153 -9.45 -1.29 11.96
CA GLY A 153 -9.63 -0.59 13.22
C GLY A 153 -8.37 -0.41 14.08
N TRP A 154 -8.52 0.30 15.18
CA TRP A 154 -7.44 0.80 16.04
C TRP A 154 -6.47 -0.27 16.52
N THR A 155 -6.97 -1.43 16.94
CA THR A 155 -6.14 -2.52 17.47
C THR A 155 -5.29 -3.16 16.39
N ALA A 156 -5.80 -3.26 15.17
CA ALA A 156 -5.06 -3.81 14.04
C ALA A 156 -3.91 -2.89 13.62
N GLN A 157 -4.12 -1.60 13.73
CA GLN A 157 -3.19 -0.59 13.26
C GLN A 157 -2.06 -0.23 14.24
N GLN A 158 -2.00 -0.80 15.44
CA GLN A 158 -0.91 -0.55 16.39
C GLN A 158 0.42 -1.15 15.94
N GLY A 159 1.55 -0.50 16.26
CA GLY A 159 2.89 -1.04 16.04
C GLY A 159 3.65 -0.40 14.89
N PHE A 160 4.38 -1.21 14.13
CA PHE A 160 5.33 -0.75 13.13
C PHE A 160 4.67 -0.44 11.79
N TYR A 161 5.15 0.64 11.17
CA TYR A 161 4.87 1.05 9.81
C TYR A 161 6.19 1.17 9.06
N VAL A 162 6.46 0.21 8.18
CA VAL A 162 7.74 0.13 7.46
C VAL A 162 7.56 0.72 6.07
N TYR A 163 8.37 1.71 5.75
CA TYR A 163 8.35 2.41 4.47
C TYR A 163 9.63 2.20 3.69
N ARG A 164 9.49 2.14 2.38
CA ARG A 164 10.58 2.19 1.41
C ARG A 164 10.19 3.14 0.27
N ASN A 165 10.98 4.18 0.05
CA ASN A 165 10.68 5.22 -0.96
C ASN A 165 9.25 5.80 -0.83
N GLY A 166 8.81 6.09 0.38
CA GLY A 166 7.46 6.62 0.61
C GLY A 166 6.33 5.59 0.55
N ARG A 167 6.56 4.41 -0.04
CA ARG A 167 5.57 3.33 -0.07
C ARG A 167 5.57 2.54 1.23
N LEU A 168 4.40 2.33 1.81
CA LEU A 168 4.22 1.47 2.97
C LEU A 168 4.31 0.00 2.57
N LEU A 169 5.18 -0.76 3.24
CA LEU A 169 5.37 -2.21 3.03
C LEU A 169 4.68 -3.02 4.12
N VAL A 170 4.79 -2.59 5.37
CA VAL A 170 4.18 -3.25 6.52
C VAL A 170 3.34 -2.24 7.29
N ALA A 171 2.10 -2.60 7.60
CA ALA A 171 1.17 -1.81 8.38
C ALA A 171 0.80 -2.52 9.68
N GLY A 172 1.16 -1.93 10.79
CA GLY A 172 0.84 -2.44 12.13
C GLY A 172 1.59 -3.73 12.51
N GLY A 173 1.35 -4.16 13.73
CA GLY A 173 2.02 -5.32 14.30
C GLY A 173 3.40 -5.02 14.89
N TRP A 174 3.96 -6.01 15.58
CA TRP A 174 5.19 -5.84 16.37
C TRP A 174 6.40 -6.56 15.78
N LEU A 175 6.34 -7.01 14.54
CA LEU A 175 7.44 -7.65 13.78
C LEU A 175 8.09 -8.84 14.51
N GLY A 176 7.31 -9.57 15.32
CA GLY A 176 7.82 -10.69 16.10
C GLY A 176 8.75 -10.31 17.26
N LEU A 177 8.83 -9.03 17.62
CA LEU A 177 9.64 -8.57 18.74
C LEU A 177 9.12 -9.11 20.07
N GLY A 178 10.02 -9.27 21.04
CA GLY A 178 9.76 -9.73 22.41
C GLY A 178 10.68 -10.88 22.81
N LYS A 179 11.38 -10.73 23.95
CA LYS A 179 12.23 -11.80 24.49
C LYS A 179 11.37 -12.86 25.17
N GLY A 180 11.41 -14.09 24.67
CA GLY A 180 10.72 -15.25 25.24
C GLY A 180 9.21 -15.31 24.96
N LYS A 181 8.53 -14.20 24.76
CA LYS A 181 7.14 -14.09 24.34
C LYS A 181 7.03 -12.97 23.34
N ALA A 182 6.55 -13.28 22.12
CA ALA A 182 6.32 -12.27 21.10
C ALA A 182 5.30 -11.23 21.58
N TRP A 183 5.54 -9.97 21.24
CA TRP A 183 4.55 -8.92 21.50
C TRP A 183 3.32 -9.15 20.64
N HIS A 184 2.18 -8.93 21.24
CA HIS A 184 0.89 -9.07 20.58
C HIS A 184 0.17 -7.73 20.50
N ARG A 185 -0.84 -7.65 19.68
CA ARG A 185 -1.74 -6.49 19.61
C ARG A 185 -2.61 -6.48 20.87
N GLU A 186 -2.49 -5.41 21.64
CA GLU A 186 -3.21 -5.22 22.90
C GLU A 186 -3.92 -3.86 22.91
N GLU A 187 -5.06 -3.78 23.58
CA GLU A 187 -5.83 -2.55 23.68
C GLU A 187 -5.04 -1.39 24.32
N SER A 188 -4.18 -1.71 25.29
CA SER A 188 -3.31 -0.75 25.98
C SER A 188 -2.30 -0.06 25.04
N GLN A 189 -2.00 -0.65 23.91
CA GLN A 189 -0.99 -0.18 22.96
C GLN A 189 -1.61 0.36 21.66
N ARG A 190 -2.93 0.41 21.55
CA ARG A 190 -3.65 0.77 20.33
C ARG A 190 -3.29 2.14 19.74
N LEU A 191 -2.78 3.07 20.55
CA LEU A 191 -2.37 4.41 20.12
C LEU A 191 -0.92 4.50 19.67
N ALA A 192 -0.13 3.42 19.86
CA ALA A 192 1.28 3.42 19.50
C ALA A 192 1.46 3.13 18.01
N ARG A 193 2.25 3.99 17.34
CA ARG A 193 2.70 3.83 15.95
C ARG A 193 4.20 4.05 15.89
N ILE A 194 4.91 3.21 15.17
CA ILE A 194 6.36 3.33 14.99
C ILE A 194 6.65 3.37 13.51
N ARG A 195 7.07 4.54 13.04
CA ARG A 195 7.51 4.73 11.66
C ARG A 195 8.94 4.24 11.51
N LEU A 196 9.17 3.43 10.48
CA LEU A 196 10.49 2.92 10.10
C LEU A 196 10.69 3.15 8.62
N ASP A 197 11.62 4.04 8.26
CA ASP A 197 12.03 4.28 6.89
C ASP A 197 13.30 3.50 6.58
N ILE A 198 13.25 2.63 5.57
CA ILE A 198 14.38 1.82 5.13
C ILE A 198 14.81 2.21 3.71
N PRO A 199 16.11 2.11 3.39
CA PRO A 199 16.61 2.39 2.05
C PRO A 199 16.28 1.25 1.08
N ASN A 200 16.25 1.54 -0.24
CA ASN A 200 16.04 0.54 -1.28
C ASN A 200 17.07 -0.60 -1.26
N THR A 201 18.29 -0.29 -0.88
CA THR A 201 19.39 -1.23 -0.77
C THR A 201 19.24 -2.27 0.33
N ALA A 202 18.24 -2.10 1.22
CA ALA A 202 17.94 -3.03 2.30
C ALA A 202 17.19 -4.30 1.86
N ASP A 203 16.73 -4.41 0.64
CA ASP A 203 15.92 -5.54 0.16
C ASP A 203 16.58 -6.91 0.34
N MET A 204 17.90 -7.00 0.12
CA MET A 204 18.63 -8.26 0.25
C MET A 204 18.78 -8.70 1.71
N ASP A 205 18.88 -7.74 2.63
CA ASP A 205 19.15 -8.02 4.04
C ASP A 205 17.85 -8.17 4.86
N TRP A 206 16.81 -7.46 4.49
CA TRP A 206 15.59 -7.35 5.30
C TRP A 206 14.44 -8.25 4.83
N LYS A 207 14.53 -8.83 3.62
CA LYS A 207 13.58 -9.81 3.04
C LYS A 207 12.14 -9.58 3.50
N ILE A 208 11.65 -8.35 3.31
CA ILE A 208 10.25 -8.05 3.57
C ILE A 208 9.48 -8.61 2.40
N ASP A 209 8.97 -9.82 2.55
CA ASP A 209 8.05 -10.43 1.61
C ASP A 209 6.74 -9.64 1.65
N ILE A 210 6.34 -9.15 0.47
CA ILE A 210 5.13 -8.34 0.25
C ILE A 210 4.02 -9.25 -0.28
#